data_4d77ff322063b3b7be98bca29324cf0e
#
_entry.id   4d77ff322063b3b7be98bca29324cf0e
#
_cell.length_a   1.000
_cell.length_b   1.000
_cell.length_c   1.000
_cell.angle_alpha   90.00
_cell.angle_beta   90.00
_cell.angle_gamma   90.00
#
_symmetry.space_group_name_H-M   'P 1'
#
loop_
_entity.id
_entity.type
_entity.pdbx_description
1 polymer ?
#
loop_
_entity_poly.entity_id
_entity_poly.type
_entity_poly.pdbx_seq_one_letter_code
_entity_poly.pdbx_strand_id
1 'polypeptide(L)'
;RMEDSNKGDYGHVFVLAGSAGLTGAAALCSQAALLSGSGLVTLGIVKALNPAMARKLTEVMTKPLAGTKGQALSEKAFPEIIKFSGKADCVAIGPGLSRDPSTQRLVRRLIIALRKPIVLDADGINSLEKNTELLKRAKAPIVITPHPGEMSRLIALPRNEISNAKEKVAKEFANKYNVVCVLKGHRTVVAGPGGKIYVNST
;
A
#
# COMPACT_ATOMS: atom_id res chain seq x y z
N ARG A 1 25.13 -5.11 -1.14
CA ARG A 1 25.18 -4.91 0.32
C ARG A 1 26.63 -4.68 0.72
N MET A 2 26.87 -3.84 1.74
CA MET A 2 28.22 -3.64 2.29
C MET A 2 28.65 -4.91 3.06
N GLU A 3 29.96 -5.22 3.05
CA GLU A 3 30.45 -6.48 3.66
C GLU A 3 30.16 -6.57 5.17
N ASP A 4 30.29 -5.45 5.89
CA ASP A 4 30.02 -5.36 7.33
C ASP A 4 28.65 -4.73 7.59
N SER A 5 27.58 -5.39 7.11
CA SER A 5 26.20 -4.91 7.29
C SER A 5 25.28 -6.03 7.76
N ASN A 6 24.28 -5.67 8.57
CA ASN A 6 23.26 -6.59 9.09
C ASN A 6 21.89 -6.30 8.46
N LYS A 7 20.94 -7.18 8.69
CA LYS A 7 19.59 -7.05 8.13
C LYS A 7 18.87 -5.75 8.55
N GLY A 8 19.17 -5.19 9.71
CA GLY A 8 18.57 -3.95 10.19
C GLY A 8 18.95 -2.71 9.35
N ASP A 9 20.15 -2.74 8.74
CA ASP A 9 20.66 -1.64 7.91
C ASP A 9 19.89 -1.44 6.60
N TYR A 10 19.11 -2.45 6.19
CA TYR A 10 18.32 -2.45 4.94
C TYR A 10 16.83 -2.22 5.18
N GLY A 11 16.48 -1.72 6.36
CA GLY A 11 15.13 -1.29 6.70
C GLY A 11 14.13 -2.42 6.95
N HIS A 12 13.00 -2.05 7.55
CA HIS A 12 11.89 -2.94 7.90
C HIS A 12 10.61 -2.47 7.21
N VAL A 13 10.04 -3.30 6.34
CA VAL A 13 8.75 -3.04 5.70
C VAL A 13 7.63 -3.74 6.47
N PHE A 14 6.61 -2.97 6.87
CA PHE A 14 5.37 -3.50 7.42
C PHE A 14 4.31 -3.57 6.34
N VAL A 15 3.88 -4.77 5.97
CA VAL A 15 2.89 -5.02 4.92
C VAL A 15 1.53 -5.27 5.55
N LEU A 16 0.51 -4.50 5.20
CA LEU A 16 -0.89 -4.72 5.55
C LEU A 16 -1.61 -5.21 4.30
N ALA A 17 -1.85 -6.51 4.22
CA ALA A 17 -2.36 -7.15 3.00
C ALA A 17 -3.11 -8.44 3.31
N GLY A 18 -3.95 -8.87 2.37
CA GLY A 18 -4.65 -10.14 2.43
C GLY A 18 -5.94 -10.13 3.25
N SER A 19 -6.86 -10.92 2.77
CA SER A 19 -8.15 -11.26 3.39
C SER A 19 -8.56 -12.67 2.93
N ALA A 20 -9.71 -13.17 3.36
CA ALA A 20 -10.25 -14.44 2.88
C ALA A 20 -10.30 -14.47 1.35
N GLY A 21 -9.75 -15.52 0.74
CA GLY A 21 -9.63 -15.70 -0.71
C GLY A 21 -8.50 -14.89 -1.37
N LEU A 22 -7.87 -13.93 -0.69
CA LEU A 22 -6.85 -13.02 -1.25
C LEU A 22 -5.49 -13.11 -0.55
N THR A 23 -5.20 -14.21 0.12
CA THR A 23 -3.93 -14.45 0.82
C THR A 23 -2.72 -14.50 -0.11
N GLY A 24 -2.94 -14.88 -1.39
CA GLY A 24 -1.88 -14.87 -2.41
C GLY A 24 -1.28 -13.48 -2.63
N ALA A 25 -2.10 -12.43 -2.64
CA ALA A 25 -1.63 -11.05 -2.78
C ALA A 25 -0.73 -10.63 -1.62
N ALA A 26 -1.08 -11.03 -0.39
CA ALA A 26 -0.25 -10.78 0.79
C ALA A 26 1.11 -11.48 0.70
N ALA A 27 1.12 -12.75 0.25
CA ALA A 27 2.36 -13.50 0.07
C ALA A 27 3.28 -12.84 -0.97
N LEU A 28 2.74 -12.54 -2.15
CA LEU A 28 3.52 -11.94 -3.24
C LEU A 28 4.08 -10.58 -2.86
N CYS A 29 3.27 -9.71 -2.27
CA CYS A 29 3.71 -8.39 -1.84
C CYS A 29 4.85 -8.49 -0.79
N SER A 30 4.69 -9.36 0.19
CA SER A 30 5.71 -9.53 1.25
C SER A 30 7.01 -10.14 0.73
N GLN A 31 6.92 -11.14 -0.14
CA GLN A 31 8.11 -11.72 -0.80
C GLN A 31 8.80 -10.72 -1.71
N ALA A 32 8.04 -9.95 -2.50
CA ALA A 32 8.60 -8.92 -3.36
C ALA A 32 9.39 -7.86 -2.55
N ALA A 33 8.90 -7.47 -1.38
CA ALA A 33 9.62 -6.54 -0.50
C ALA A 33 10.98 -7.11 -0.06
N LEU A 34 11.06 -8.40 0.32
CA LEU A 34 12.34 -9.06 0.63
C LEU A 34 13.27 -9.14 -0.57
N LEU A 35 12.74 -9.60 -1.72
CA LEU A 35 13.52 -9.75 -2.96
C LEU A 35 14.03 -8.41 -3.49
N SER A 36 13.32 -7.32 -3.21
CA SER A 36 13.76 -5.95 -3.54
C SER A 36 14.86 -5.43 -2.62
N GLY A 37 15.26 -6.19 -1.59
CA GLY A 37 16.41 -5.86 -0.75
C GLY A 37 16.08 -5.39 0.67
N SER A 38 14.81 -5.36 1.09
CA SER A 38 14.46 -5.04 2.49
C SER A 38 15.11 -6.03 3.45
N GLY A 39 15.67 -5.52 4.54
CA GLY A 39 16.32 -6.35 5.55
C GLY A 39 15.34 -7.18 6.36
N LEU A 40 14.18 -6.59 6.66
CA LEU A 40 13.10 -7.22 7.42
C LEU A 40 11.76 -6.92 6.75
N VAL A 41 10.87 -7.91 6.72
CA VAL A 41 9.48 -7.74 6.31
C VAL A 41 8.56 -8.40 7.33
N THR A 42 7.52 -7.70 7.75
CA THR A 42 6.45 -8.26 8.59
C THR A 42 5.10 -8.09 7.88
N LEU A 43 4.39 -9.19 7.71
CA LEU A 43 3.02 -9.19 7.21
C LEU A 43 2.04 -9.05 8.38
N GLY A 44 1.30 -7.94 8.44
CA GLY A 44 0.12 -7.78 9.28
C GLY A 44 -1.11 -8.35 8.59
N ILE A 45 -1.65 -9.42 9.12
CA ILE A 45 -2.78 -10.15 8.55
C ILE A 45 -3.81 -10.53 9.61
N VAL A 46 -5.03 -10.78 9.19
CA VAL A 46 -6.12 -11.22 10.10
C VAL A 46 -5.69 -12.47 10.87
N LYS A 47 -5.94 -12.47 12.19
CA LYS A 47 -5.55 -13.57 13.09
C LYS A 47 -5.98 -14.95 12.56
N ALA A 48 -7.18 -15.07 11.99
CA ALA A 48 -7.70 -16.33 11.45
C ALA A 48 -6.85 -16.88 10.27
N LEU A 49 -6.22 -16.01 9.48
CA LEU A 49 -5.41 -16.40 8.32
C LEU A 49 -3.91 -16.50 8.65
N ASN A 50 -3.50 -16.04 9.83
CA ASN A 50 -2.09 -16.01 10.24
C ASN A 50 -1.42 -17.41 10.21
N PRO A 51 -2.03 -18.50 10.71
CA PRO A 51 -1.40 -19.82 10.67
C PRO A 51 -1.11 -20.32 9.26
N ALA A 52 -1.99 -20.03 8.30
CA ALA A 52 -1.79 -20.40 6.90
C ALA A 52 -0.64 -19.59 6.28
N MET A 53 -0.56 -18.30 6.59
CA MET A 53 0.50 -17.44 6.07
C MET A 53 1.86 -17.72 6.70
N ALA A 54 1.90 -18.01 8.00
CA ALA A 54 3.13 -18.39 8.68
C ALA A 54 3.74 -19.70 8.14
N ARG A 55 2.90 -20.63 7.66
CA ARG A 55 3.37 -21.85 6.97
C ARG A 55 3.85 -21.57 5.54
N LYS A 56 3.22 -20.61 4.86
CA LYS A 56 3.53 -20.27 3.46
C LYS A 56 4.77 -19.40 3.31
N LEU A 57 5.03 -18.53 4.27
CA LEU A 57 6.10 -17.53 4.23
C LEU A 57 7.23 -17.94 5.18
N THR A 58 8.35 -18.39 4.62
CA THR A 58 9.49 -18.87 5.40
C THR A 58 10.28 -17.72 6.04
N GLU A 59 10.50 -16.64 5.32
CA GLU A 59 11.42 -15.56 5.73
C GLU A 59 10.68 -14.29 6.20
N VAL A 60 9.41 -14.16 5.83
CA VAL A 60 8.56 -13.03 6.24
C VAL A 60 7.95 -13.31 7.60
N MET A 61 8.19 -12.43 8.55
CA MET A 61 7.52 -12.46 9.84
C MET A 61 6.02 -12.19 9.67
N THR A 62 5.18 -12.78 10.51
CA THR A 62 3.75 -12.54 10.50
C THR A 62 3.28 -11.92 11.81
N LYS A 63 2.36 -10.96 11.71
CA LYS A 63 1.71 -10.31 12.85
C LYS A 63 0.21 -10.51 12.76
N PRO A 64 -0.40 -11.34 13.66
CA PRO A 64 -1.85 -11.51 13.71
C PRO A 64 -2.52 -10.23 14.19
N LEU A 65 -3.56 -9.79 13.47
CA LEU A 65 -4.32 -8.58 13.73
C LEU A 65 -5.82 -8.88 13.83
N ALA A 66 -6.58 -7.98 14.48
CA ALA A 66 -8.02 -8.10 14.61
C ALA A 66 -8.71 -8.07 13.24
N GLY A 67 -9.63 -9.01 13.00
CA GLY A 67 -10.39 -9.16 11.76
C GLY A 67 -11.88 -8.94 11.95
N THR A 68 -12.59 -8.81 10.81
CA THR A 68 -14.05 -8.88 10.71
C THR A 68 -14.53 -10.33 10.66
N LYS A 69 -15.84 -10.56 10.75
CA LYS A 69 -16.42 -11.90 10.53
C LYS A 69 -16.10 -12.47 9.14
N GLY A 70 -15.96 -11.59 8.13
CA GLY A 70 -15.55 -11.95 6.76
C GLY A 70 -14.05 -12.15 6.58
N GLN A 71 -13.27 -12.23 7.66
CA GLN A 71 -11.82 -12.44 7.64
C GLN A 71 -11.06 -11.38 6.81
N ALA A 72 -11.48 -10.13 6.91
CA ALA A 72 -10.76 -8.94 6.46
C ALA A 72 -10.26 -8.14 7.68
N LEU A 73 -9.25 -7.28 7.53
CA LEU A 73 -8.77 -6.44 8.64
C LEU A 73 -9.89 -5.52 9.16
N SER A 74 -10.04 -5.42 10.47
CA SER A 74 -11.05 -4.55 11.07
C SER A 74 -10.46 -3.28 11.67
N GLU A 75 -11.30 -2.25 11.87
CA GLU A 75 -10.91 -1.02 12.59
C GLU A 75 -10.32 -1.27 13.98
N LYS A 76 -10.69 -2.38 14.62
CA LYS A 76 -10.15 -2.77 15.93
C LYS A 76 -8.64 -3.03 15.90
N ALA A 77 -8.07 -3.29 14.71
CA ALA A 77 -6.62 -3.46 14.54
C ALA A 77 -5.84 -2.13 14.58
N PHE A 78 -6.51 -0.98 14.50
CA PHE A 78 -5.86 0.32 14.40
C PHE A 78 -4.80 0.60 15.48
N PRO A 79 -5.09 0.46 16.79
CA PRO A 79 -4.09 0.77 17.83
C PRO A 79 -2.84 -0.10 17.73
N GLU A 80 -3.04 -1.38 17.42
CA GLU A 80 -1.95 -2.34 17.29
C GLU A 80 -1.08 -2.06 16.06
N ILE A 81 -1.68 -1.69 14.93
CA ILE A 81 -0.98 -1.29 13.71
C ILE A 81 -0.15 -0.03 13.98
N ILE A 82 -0.71 1.00 14.60
CA ILE A 82 0.02 2.22 14.93
C ILE A 82 1.21 1.92 15.85
N LYS A 83 1.01 1.14 16.90
CA LYS A 83 2.10 0.73 17.80
C LYS A 83 3.21 0.00 17.06
N PHE A 84 2.86 -0.94 16.20
CA PHE A 84 3.85 -1.73 15.46
C PHE A 84 4.56 -0.92 14.38
N SER A 85 3.86 0.00 13.70
CA SER A 85 4.45 0.85 12.67
C SER A 85 5.64 1.70 13.17
N GLY A 86 5.73 1.95 14.47
CA GLY A 86 6.89 2.60 15.08
C GLY A 86 8.20 1.85 14.87
N LYS A 87 8.15 0.52 14.67
CA LYS A 87 9.31 -0.36 14.44
C LYS A 87 9.64 -0.53 12.95
N ALA A 88 8.80 -0.06 12.06
CA ALA A 88 8.99 -0.15 10.62
C ALA A 88 9.53 1.16 10.05
N ASP A 89 10.18 1.10 8.91
CA ASP A 89 10.67 2.25 8.15
C ASP A 89 9.68 2.66 7.05
N CYS A 90 8.87 1.72 6.58
CA CYS A 90 7.83 1.94 5.58
C CYS A 90 6.63 1.02 5.83
N VAL A 91 5.43 1.45 5.44
CA VAL A 91 4.20 0.65 5.52
C VAL A 91 3.60 0.49 4.12
N ALA A 92 3.48 -0.74 3.64
CA ALA A 92 2.76 -1.06 2.41
C ALA A 92 1.33 -1.49 2.74
N ILE A 93 0.32 -0.89 2.11
CA ILE A 93 -1.09 -1.10 2.44
C ILE A 93 -1.90 -1.36 1.17
N GLY A 94 -2.64 -2.47 1.13
CA GLY A 94 -3.70 -2.59 0.13
C GLY A 94 -3.85 -3.92 -0.57
N PRO A 95 -2.80 -4.62 -1.01
CA PRO A 95 -2.96 -5.82 -1.82
C PRO A 95 -3.87 -6.87 -1.14
N GLY A 96 -5.05 -7.12 -1.73
CA GLY A 96 -5.99 -8.12 -1.24
C GLY A 96 -6.65 -7.83 0.11
N LEU A 97 -6.75 -6.58 0.53
CA LEU A 97 -7.41 -6.21 1.81
C LEU A 97 -8.93 -6.36 1.78
N SER A 98 -9.52 -6.51 0.61
CA SER A 98 -10.97 -6.48 0.34
C SER A 98 -11.61 -5.09 0.47
N ARG A 99 -12.87 -5.03 0.04
CA ARG A 99 -13.71 -3.81 0.15
C ARG A 99 -14.63 -3.82 1.38
N ASP A 100 -14.32 -4.62 2.39
CA ASP A 100 -15.06 -4.61 3.65
C ASP A 100 -15.12 -3.19 4.23
N PRO A 101 -16.29 -2.68 4.64
CA PRO A 101 -16.44 -1.30 5.12
C PRO A 101 -15.55 -0.98 6.34
N SER A 102 -15.33 -1.94 7.24
CA SER A 102 -14.45 -1.75 8.40
C SER A 102 -12.99 -1.64 7.97
N THR A 103 -12.56 -2.46 7.00
CA THR A 103 -11.22 -2.37 6.40
C THR A 103 -10.99 -1.03 5.71
N GLN A 104 -11.97 -0.55 4.94
CA GLN A 104 -11.86 0.75 4.29
C GLN A 104 -11.74 1.90 5.30
N ARG A 105 -12.52 1.88 6.40
CA ARG A 105 -12.39 2.88 7.47
C ARG A 105 -11.02 2.78 8.15
N LEU A 106 -10.53 1.57 8.41
CA LEU A 106 -9.19 1.34 8.95
C LEU A 106 -8.13 2.00 8.07
N VAL A 107 -8.12 1.73 6.76
CA VAL A 107 -7.14 2.29 5.83
C VAL A 107 -7.19 3.81 5.82
N ARG A 108 -8.38 4.42 5.74
CA ARG A 108 -8.52 5.88 5.78
C ARG A 108 -7.96 6.50 7.06
N ARG A 109 -8.18 5.85 8.21
CA ARG A 109 -7.61 6.29 9.49
C ARG A 109 -6.09 6.15 9.52
N LEU A 110 -5.54 5.08 8.96
CA LEU A 110 -4.09 4.85 8.88
C LEU A 110 -3.40 5.90 8.02
N ILE A 111 -3.95 6.28 6.87
CA ILE A 111 -3.40 7.30 5.97
C ILE A 111 -3.13 8.62 6.70
N ILE A 112 -4.03 9.05 7.57
CA ILE A 112 -3.89 10.33 8.30
C ILE A 112 -3.11 10.21 9.62
N ALA A 113 -2.92 9.00 10.14
CA ALA A 113 -2.30 8.78 11.45
C ALA A 113 -0.83 8.34 11.38
N LEU A 114 -0.48 7.57 10.36
CA LEU A 114 0.88 7.05 10.19
C LEU A 114 1.89 8.18 9.99
N ARG A 115 3.07 8.00 10.59
CA ARG A 115 4.22 8.92 10.48
C ARG A 115 5.39 8.30 9.71
N LYS A 116 5.18 7.15 9.11
CA LYS A 116 6.14 6.43 8.27
C LYS A 116 5.70 6.50 6.82
N PRO A 117 6.61 6.54 5.86
CA PRO A 117 6.27 6.48 4.44
C PRO A 117 5.29 5.36 4.14
N ILE A 118 4.32 5.63 3.26
CA ILE A 118 3.25 4.69 2.90
C ILE A 118 3.35 4.36 1.42
N VAL A 119 3.29 3.08 1.08
CA VAL A 119 2.99 2.62 -0.29
C VAL A 119 1.55 2.13 -0.30
N LEU A 120 0.70 2.74 -1.12
CA LEU A 120 -0.73 2.46 -1.20
C LEU A 120 -1.08 1.84 -2.55
N ASP A 121 -1.62 0.62 -2.56
CA ASP A 121 -1.98 -0.12 -3.77
C ASP A 121 -3.35 -0.78 -3.65
N ALA A 122 -3.95 -1.16 -4.76
CA ALA A 122 -5.14 -2.00 -4.86
C ALA A 122 -6.31 -1.54 -3.93
N ASP A 123 -6.75 -2.39 -2.99
CA ASP A 123 -7.86 -2.06 -2.09
C ASP A 123 -7.54 -0.91 -1.11
N GLY A 124 -6.25 -0.66 -0.86
CA GLY A 124 -5.81 0.56 -0.19
C GLY A 124 -6.21 1.81 -0.97
N ILE A 125 -5.99 1.80 -2.29
CA ILE A 125 -6.43 2.86 -3.21
C ILE A 125 -7.96 2.92 -3.28
N ASN A 126 -8.62 1.77 -3.42
CA ASN A 126 -10.09 1.69 -3.47
C ASN A 126 -10.77 2.28 -2.22
N SER A 127 -10.09 2.24 -1.06
CA SER A 127 -10.60 2.83 0.17
C SER A 127 -10.74 4.36 0.12
N LEU A 128 -10.04 5.01 -0.83
CA LEU A 128 -10.06 6.45 -1.05
C LEU A 128 -11.15 6.91 -2.04
N GLU A 129 -11.89 6.01 -2.65
CA GLU A 129 -13.03 6.36 -3.51
C GLU A 129 -13.96 7.33 -2.76
N LYS A 130 -14.25 8.51 -3.36
CA LYS A 130 -14.98 9.64 -2.74
C LYS A 130 -14.32 10.26 -1.49
N ASN A 131 -13.10 9.84 -1.16
CA ASN A 131 -12.35 10.32 0.02
C ASN A 131 -10.90 10.73 -0.32
N THR A 132 -10.59 11.00 -1.57
CA THR A 132 -9.23 11.27 -2.08
C THR A 132 -8.57 12.47 -1.37
N GLU A 133 -9.36 13.45 -0.91
CA GLU A 133 -8.87 14.61 -0.15
C GLU A 133 -8.16 14.24 1.17
N LEU A 134 -8.36 13.02 1.68
CA LEU A 134 -7.64 12.52 2.86
C LEU A 134 -6.13 12.44 2.63
N LEU A 135 -5.68 12.27 1.38
CA LEU A 135 -4.25 12.26 1.04
C LEU A 135 -3.55 13.56 1.48
N LYS A 136 -4.22 14.71 1.39
CA LYS A 136 -3.69 16.02 1.84
C LYS A 136 -3.48 16.10 3.36
N ARG A 137 -4.09 15.20 4.12
CA ARG A 137 -3.98 15.16 5.59
C ARG A 137 -2.92 14.17 6.08
N ALA A 138 -2.26 13.47 5.16
CA ALA A 138 -1.20 12.53 5.51
C ALA A 138 -0.02 13.26 6.19
N LYS A 139 0.55 12.60 7.20
CA LYS A 139 1.69 13.13 7.98
C LYS A 139 3.04 12.59 7.51
N ALA A 140 3.04 11.76 6.50
CA ALA A 140 4.23 11.13 5.93
C ALA A 140 4.10 11.05 4.39
N PRO A 141 5.20 10.90 3.66
CA PRO A 141 5.18 10.72 2.22
C PRO A 141 4.34 9.51 1.81
N ILE A 142 3.59 9.66 0.72
CA ILE A 142 2.81 8.57 0.13
C ILE A 142 3.24 8.31 -1.30
N VAL A 143 3.45 7.05 -1.63
CA VAL A 143 3.51 6.54 -3.00
C VAL A 143 2.19 5.81 -3.26
N ILE A 144 1.48 6.19 -4.31
CA ILE A 144 0.24 5.55 -4.75
C ILE A 144 0.45 4.90 -6.12
N THR A 145 -0.01 3.65 -6.30
CA THR A 145 0.30 2.86 -7.50
C THR A 145 -0.96 2.44 -8.28
N PRO A 146 -1.83 3.38 -8.71
CA PRO A 146 -3.07 3.04 -9.38
C PRO A 146 -2.85 2.50 -10.79
N HIS A 147 -3.65 1.52 -11.20
CA HIS A 147 -3.92 1.27 -12.61
C HIS A 147 -5.02 2.24 -13.12
N PRO A 148 -5.25 2.40 -14.44
CA PRO A 148 -6.25 3.36 -14.95
C PRO A 148 -7.64 3.21 -14.36
N GLY A 149 -8.08 1.98 -14.03
CA GLY A 149 -9.38 1.76 -13.40
C GLY A 149 -9.46 2.21 -11.94
N GLU A 150 -8.38 2.13 -11.18
CA GLU A 150 -8.28 2.68 -9.82
C GLU A 150 -8.22 4.20 -9.86
N MET A 151 -7.42 4.76 -10.76
CA MET A 151 -7.34 6.20 -10.98
C MET A 151 -8.72 6.77 -11.38
N SER A 152 -9.45 6.09 -12.27
CA SER A 152 -10.81 6.48 -12.68
C SER A 152 -11.75 6.66 -11.48
N ARG A 153 -11.69 5.76 -10.49
CA ARG A 153 -12.50 5.87 -9.27
C ARG A 153 -12.07 7.03 -8.35
N LEU A 154 -10.75 7.34 -8.34
CA LEU A 154 -10.22 8.43 -7.51
C LEU A 154 -10.60 9.83 -8.01
N ILE A 155 -10.61 10.01 -9.33
CA ILE A 155 -10.77 11.34 -9.95
C ILE A 155 -12.05 11.48 -10.79
N ALA A 156 -12.90 10.44 -10.83
CA ALA A 156 -14.16 10.40 -11.56
C ALA A 156 -14.01 10.70 -13.07
N LEU A 157 -12.90 10.28 -13.69
CA LEU A 157 -12.68 10.37 -15.14
C LEU A 157 -12.78 8.99 -15.80
N PRO A 158 -13.27 8.90 -17.05
CA PRO A 158 -13.30 7.66 -17.82
C PRO A 158 -11.91 7.06 -18.02
N ARG A 159 -11.81 5.71 -18.03
CA ARG A 159 -10.53 4.99 -18.16
C ARG A 159 -9.80 5.30 -19.46
N ASN A 160 -10.53 5.45 -20.57
CA ASN A 160 -9.96 5.79 -21.88
C ASN A 160 -9.30 7.16 -21.86
N GLU A 161 -9.92 8.16 -21.24
CA GLU A 161 -9.33 9.50 -21.10
C GLU A 161 -8.04 9.45 -20.26
N ILE A 162 -8.05 8.70 -19.16
CA ILE A 162 -6.84 8.50 -18.34
C ILE A 162 -5.74 7.82 -19.15
N SER A 163 -6.08 6.77 -19.91
CA SER A 163 -5.09 6.04 -20.72
C SER A 163 -4.47 6.89 -21.82
N ASN A 164 -5.24 7.78 -22.41
CA ASN A 164 -4.78 8.69 -23.47
C ASN A 164 -3.95 9.88 -22.94
N ALA A 165 -4.10 10.24 -21.66
CA ALA A 165 -3.46 11.41 -21.06
C ALA A 165 -2.67 11.06 -19.76
N LYS A 166 -2.03 9.89 -19.69
CA LYS A 166 -1.43 9.35 -18.47
C LYS A 166 -0.43 10.31 -17.82
N GLU A 167 0.45 10.92 -18.59
CA GLU A 167 1.46 11.85 -18.05
C GLU A 167 0.81 13.07 -17.40
N LYS A 168 -0.17 13.67 -18.08
CA LYS A 168 -0.93 14.82 -17.55
C LYS A 168 -1.68 14.41 -16.27
N VAL A 169 -2.43 13.32 -16.32
CA VAL A 169 -3.23 12.84 -15.17
C VAL A 169 -2.35 12.52 -13.96
N ALA A 170 -1.25 11.78 -14.17
CA ALA A 170 -0.33 11.43 -13.08
C ALA A 170 0.30 12.69 -12.46
N LYS A 171 0.73 13.64 -13.28
CA LYS A 171 1.33 14.92 -12.84
C LYS A 171 0.36 15.76 -12.03
N GLU A 172 -0.86 15.97 -12.56
CA GLU A 172 -1.90 16.75 -11.89
C GLU A 172 -2.29 16.12 -10.55
N PHE A 173 -2.44 14.79 -10.53
CA PHE A 173 -2.75 14.05 -9.31
C PHE A 173 -1.64 14.17 -8.26
N ALA A 174 -0.38 13.94 -8.66
CA ALA A 174 0.77 14.03 -7.78
C ALA A 174 0.91 15.42 -7.14
N ASN A 175 0.76 16.48 -7.95
CA ASN A 175 0.82 17.86 -7.47
C ASN A 175 -0.36 18.20 -6.54
N LYS A 176 -1.58 17.85 -6.93
CA LYS A 176 -2.81 18.18 -6.19
C LYS A 176 -2.80 17.60 -4.79
N TYR A 177 -2.30 16.36 -4.65
CA TYR A 177 -2.35 15.60 -3.40
C TYR A 177 -0.99 15.49 -2.69
N ASN A 178 0.07 16.07 -3.24
CA ASN A 178 1.44 16.00 -2.71
C ASN A 178 1.91 14.54 -2.48
N VAL A 179 1.74 13.69 -3.50
CA VAL A 179 2.09 12.27 -3.47
C VAL A 179 2.96 11.89 -4.66
N VAL A 180 3.69 10.79 -4.57
CA VAL A 180 4.26 10.14 -5.75
C VAL A 180 3.17 9.26 -6.37
N CYS A 181 2.85 9.50 -7.63
CA CYS A 181 1.85 8.73 -8.38
C CYS A 181 2.55 7.82 -9.40
N VAL A 182 2.39 6.51 -9.26
CA VAL A 182 2.84 5.49 -10.21
C VAL A 182 1.63 4.99 -10.99
N LEU A 183 1.28 5.64 -12.09
CA LEU A 183 0.13 5.26 -12.94
C LEU A 183 0.51 4.09 -13.84
N LYS A 184 0.09 2.88 -13.41
CA LYS A 184 0.44 1.59 -14.04
C LYS A 184 -0.14 1.43 -15.45
N GLY A 185 0.47 0.55 -16.24
CA GLY A 185 0.04 0.13 -17.59
C GLY A 185 1.20 0.14 -18.57
N HIS A 186 0.91 -0.14 -19.87
CA HIS A 186 1.94 0.05 -20.90
C HIS A 186 2.49 1.47 -20.81
N ARG A 187 3.84 1.62 -20.76
CA ARG A 187 4.52 2.87 -20.46
C ARG A 187 4.06 3.47 -19.11
N THR A 188 4.32 2.76 -18.03
CA THR A 188 4.01 3.24 -16.67
C THR A 188 4.60 4.62 -16.42
N VAL A 189 3.80 5.54 -15.91
CA VAL A 189 4.21 6.91 -15.59
C VAL A 189 4.42 7.06 -14.09
N VAL A 190 5.58 7.56 -13.70
CA VAL A 190 5.88 7.97 -12.33
C VAL A 190 5.94 9.49 -12.28
N ALA A 191 5.06 10.10 -11.50
CA ALA A 191 5.04 11.55 -11.29
C ALA A 191 5.23 11.87 -9.81
N GLY A 192 6.13 12.79 -9.52
CA GLY A 192 6.36 13.30 -8.17
C GLY A 192 5.70 14.65 -7.91
N PRO A 193 5.58 15.07 -6.65
CA PRO A 193 5.26 16.44 -6.30
C PRO A 193 6.30 17.38 -6.91
N GLY A 194 5.89 18.56 -7.39
CA GLY A 194 6.76 19.49 -8.10
C GLY A 194 6.90 19.23 -9.60
N GLY A 195 6.13 18.26 -10.13
CA GLY A 195 5.93 18.11 -11.57
C GLY A 195 6.98 17.28 -12.33
N LYS A 196 7.95 16.67 -11.65
CA LYS A 196 8.88 15.71 -12.27
C LYS A 196 8.12 14.46 -12.74
N ILE A 197 8.39 14.04 -13.97
CA ILE A 197 7.81 12.84 -14.59
C ILE A 197 8.93 11.92 -15.06
N TYR A 198 8.72 10.62 -14.87
CA TYR A 198 9.49 9.56 -15.50
C TYR A 198 8.52 8.59 -16.18
N VAL A 199 8.84 8.17 -17.40
CA VAL A 199 8.06 7.16 -18.15
C VAL A 199 8.92 5.92 -18.31
N ASN A 200 8.44 4.79 -17.78
CA ASN A 200 9.07 3.51 -18.02
C ASN A 200 8.73 3.05 -19.45
N SER A 201 9.73 2.86 -20.27
CA SER A 201 9.58 2.49 -21.69
C SER A 201 9.43 0.98 -21.93
N THR A 202 9.55 0.16 -20.88
CA THR A 202 9.41 -1.31 -20.98
C THR A 202 7.96 -1.75 -20.80
#